data_af4eb3b8ca33a76c51776bbb8e84c612
#
_entry.id   af4eb3b8ca33a76c51776bbb8e84c612
#
_cell.length_a   1.000
_cell.length_b   1.000
_cell.length_c   1.000
_cell.angle_alpha   90.00
_cell.angle_beta   90.00
_cell.angle_gamma   90.00
#
_symmetry.space_group_name_H-M   'P 1'
#
loop_
_entity.id
_entity.type
_entity.pdbx_description
1 polymer ?
#
loop_
_entity_poly.entity_id
_entity_poly.type
_entity_poly.pdbx_seq_one_letter_code
_entity_poly.pdbx_strand_id
1 'polypeptide(L)'
;MIERASIASKSECERSAWPSLDFPDRPALEQTTPAIVDLEVSDEKLIDISETGLLALNLNEMKAIQSHYREPSVREAREQLGLPPNAPTDAELECLAQTWSEHCSHKIFAAKIHHKDTETGEDSTIDSLFKTHIMKPTLDIQKEVDWLLSIFHDNSGVIAWNDDWSLCMKAETHNSPSALDPFGGAMTGIVGVNRDILGTGLGARPIANTDVFCFGPPDWEGDLPENLFHPSRVLRGVHAGVRVGGNESGIPTVNGAIVFDDRYIGKPLVYCGTIGMMPRKLPDGRESHIKNPEAGDRVYMVGGRVGSDGIHGATF
;
A
#
# COMPACT_ATOMS: atom_id res chain seq x y z
N MET A 1 15.26 -16.10 12.84
CA MET A 1 14.82 -16.59 14.17
C MET A 1 15.26 -15.55 15.20
N ILE A 2 14.35 -14.98 15.95
CA ILE A 2 14.69 -14.06 17.04
C ILE A 2 14.92 -14.96 18.25
N GLU A 3 16.17 -15.16 18.64
CA GLU A 3 16.52 -16.04 19.76
C GLU A 3 16.34 -15.39 21.13
N ARG A 4 16.30 -14.06 21.19
CA ARG A 4 16.03 -13.29 22.41
C ARG A 4 15.40 -11.95 22.12
N ALA A 5 14.33 -11.63 22.82
CA ALA A 5 13.81 -10.26 22.93
C ALA A 5 13.88 -9.85 24.40
N SER A 6 14.41 -8.66 24.67
CA SER A 6 14.41 -8.07 26.00
C SER A 6 13.77 -6.69 25.96
N ILE A 7 12.91 -6.42 26.92
CA ILE A 7 12.31 -5.09 27.12
C ILE A 7 13.14 -4.42 28.21
N ALA A 8 13.74 -3.27 27.88
CA ALA A 8 14.51 -2.47 28.83
C ALA A 8 13.89 -1.09 28.97
N SER A 9 13.94 -0.52 30.16
CA SER A 9 13.53 0.86 30.38
C SER A 9 14.50 1.84 29.70
N LYS A 10 14.05 3.06 29.43
CA LYS A 10 14.89 4.12 28.84
C LYS A 10 16.19 4.31 29.64
N SER A 11 16.12 4.26 30.97
CA SER A 11 17.27 4.39 31.85
C SER A 11 18.24 3.20 31.84
N GLU A 12 17.75 2.01 31.48
CA GLU A 12 18.58 0.82 31.26
C GLU A 12 19.24 0.87 29.90
N CYS A 13 18.54 1.36 28.87
CA CYS A 13 19.12 1.60 27.55
C CYS A 13 20.24 2.65 27.56
N GLU A 14 20.14 3.66 28.41
CA GLU A 14 21.17 4.71 28.57
C GLU A 14 22.39 4.23 29.36
N ARG A 15 22.25 3.22 30.22
CA ARG A 15 23.30 2.66 31.07
C ARG A 15 24.02 1.45 30.51
N SER A 16 23.36 0.68 29.67
CA SER A 16 23.99 -0.44 28.98
C SER A 16 24.63 0.04 27.69
N ALA A 17 25.96 -0.02 27.60
CA ALA A 17 26.54 -0.13 26.28
C ALA A 17 25.88 -1.34 25.61
N TRP A 18 25.03 -1.10 24.64
CA TRP A 18 24.50 -2.18 23.80
C TRP A 18 25.71 -2.95 23.28
N PRO A 19 25.74 -4.29 23.41
CA PRO A 19 26.79 -5.04 22.76
C PRO A 19 26.80 -4.56 21.32
N SER A 20 27.97 -4.16 20.81
CA SER A 20 28.13 -3.85 19.42
C SER A 20 27.55 -5.05 18.67
N LEU A 21 26.38 -4.88 18.05
CA LEU A 21 25.90 -5.84 17.10
C LEU A 21 26.90 -5.71 15.94
N ASP A 22 27.93 -6.54 15.95
CA ASP A 22 28.79 -6.73 14.80
C ASP A 22 27.91 -7.35 13.70
N PHE A 23 27.18 -6.47 13.03
CA PHE A 23 26.60 -6.86 11.74
C PHE A 23 27.78 -7.16 10.82
N PRO A 24 27.78 -8.32 10.14
CA PRO A 24 28.83 -8.61 9.18
C PRO A 24 28.97 -7.42 8.24
N ASP A 25 30.21 -7.01 7.99
CA ASP A 25 30.54 -5.91 7.10
C ASP A 25 29.63 -6.00 5.87
N ARG A 26 28.84 -4.96 5.66
CA ARG A 26 28.02 -4.90 4.45
C ARG A 26 28.99 -5.04 3.28
N PRO A 27 28.79 -6.03 2.37
CA PRO A 27 29.46 -5.94 1.10
C PRO A 27 29.14 -4.54 0.58
N ALA A 28 30.16 -3.79 0.18
CA ALA A 28 30.01 -2.47 -0.38
C ALA A 28 28.90 -2.59 -1.44
N LEU A 29 27.72 -2.04 -1.17
CA LEU A 29 26.71 -1.87 -2.19
C LEU A 29 27.43 -1.01 -3.22
N GLU A 30 27.58 -1.49 -4.45
CA GLU A 30 27.88 -0.62 -5.55
C GLU A 30 26.88 0.52 -5.45
N GLN A 31 27.37 1.70 -5.10
CA GLN A 31 26.54 2.89 -5.09
C GLN A 31 26.20 3.15 -6.56
N THR A 32 25.07 2.63 -6.99
CA THR A 32 24.51 3.01 -8.28
C THR A 32 24.11 4.46 -8.15
N THR A 33 24.86 5.31 -8.83
CA THR A 33 24.49 6.72 -8.94
C THR A 33 23.20 6.79 -9.76
N PRO A 34 22.14 7.45 -9.25
CA PRO A 34 20.90 7.60 -10.00
C PRO A 34 21.18 8.20 -11.40
N ALA A 35 20.55 7.65 -12.42
CA ALA A 35 20.70 8.15 -13.78
C ALA A 35 19.93 9.46 -13.97
N ILE A 36 20.50 10.40 -14.69
CA ILE A 36 19.82 11.65 -15.05
C ILE A 36 18.95 11.38 -16.27
N VAL A 37 17.68 11.78 -16.21
CA VAL A 37 16.71 11.62 -17.29
C VAL A 37 16.43 12.98 -17.94
N ASP A 38 16.87 13.14 -19.19
CA ASP A 38 16.60 14.36 -19.95
C ASP A 38 15.13 14.40 -20.39
N LEU A 39 14.40 15.41 -19.91
CA LEU A 39 13.02 15.67 -20.29
C LEU A 39 12.87 16.78 -21.35
N GLU A 40 13.97 17.41 -21.83
CA GLU A 40 13.95 18.42 -22.89
C GLU A 40 13.87 17.73 -24.26
N VAL A 41 12.81 16.96 -24.47
CA VAL A 41 12.60 16.12 -25.65
C VAL A 41 11.18 16.30 -26.23
N SER A 42 10.90 15.67 -27.37
CA SER A 42 9.58 15.71 -28.02
C SER A 42 8.53 14.94 -27.23
N ASP A 43 7.25 15.17 -27.56
CA ASP A 43 6.10 14.51 -26.93
C ASP A 43 6.18 12.99 -27.06
N GLU A 44 6.58 12.49 -28.22
CA GLU A 44 6.74 11.05 -28.49
C GLU A 44 7.84 10.46 -27.59
N LYS A 45 8.94 11.20 -27.40
CA LYS A 45 10.03 10.72 -26.56
C LYS A 45 9.68 10.78 -25.06
N LEU A 46 8.84 11.74 -24.64
CA LEU A 46 8.32 11.75 -23.27
C LEU A 46 7.48 10.50 -22.97
N ILE A 47 6.66 10.07 -23.93
CA ILE A 47 5.88 8.82 -23.79
C ILE A 47 6.81 7.60 -23.78
N ASP A 48 7.80 7.54 -24.67
CA ASP A 48 8.77 6.45 -24.70
C ASP A 48 9.56 6.33 -23.37
N ILE A 49 9.92 7.45 -22.73
CA ILE A 49 10.53 7.46 -21.39
C ILE A 49 9.58 6.86 -20.35
N SER A 50 8.29 7.23 -20.39
CA SER A 50 7.30 6.69 -19.46
C SER A 50 7.07 5.19 -19.65
N GLU A 51 6.98 4.73 -20.92
CA GLU A 51 6.75 3.32 -21.25
C GLU A 51 7.97 2.45 -20.91
N THR A 52 9.15 2.87 -21.34
CA THR A 52 10.39 2.11 -21.08
C THR A 52 10.80 2.10 -19.61
N GLY A 53 10.49 3.18 -18.88
CA GLY A 53 10.68 3.29 -17.42
C GLY A 53 9.57 2.65 -16.59
N LEU A 54 8.53 2.07 -17.21
CA LEU A 54 7.34 1.52 -16.53
C LEU A 54 6.68 2.53 -15.55
N LEU A 55 6.68 3.81 -15.92
CA LEU A 55 6.17 4.88 -15.05
C LEU A 55 4.64 5.01 -15.09
N ALA A 56 3.98 4.50 -16.13
CA ALA A 56 2.54 4.63 -16.37
C ALA A 56 2.02 6.08 -16.31
N LEU A 57 2.87 7.04 -16.68
CA LEU A 57 2.53 8.46 -16.80
C LEU A 57 2.08 8.78 -18.22
N ASN A 58 0.94 9.46 -18.35
CA ASN A 58 0.46 9.93 -19.65
C ASN A 58 1.21 11.21 -20.09
N LEU A 59 1.00 11.61 -21.35
CA LEU A 59 1.68 12.77 -21.91
C LEU A 59 1.49 14.07 -21.12
N ASN A 60 0.28 14.30 -20.61
CA ASN A 60 0.01 15.53 -19.84
C ASN A 60 0.73 15.52 -18.49
N GLU A 61 0.84 14.37 -17.85
CA GLU A 61 1.59 14.19 -16.62
C GLU A 61 3.08 14.36 -16.86
N MET A 62 3.64 13.76 -17.93
CA MET A 62 5.03 13.95 -18.33
C MET A 62 5.34 15.43 -18.66
N LYS A 63 4.44 16.14 -19.33
CA LYS A 63 4.56 17.58 -19.59
C LYS A 63 4.48 18.42 -18.32
N ALA A 64 3.65 18.03 -17.35
CA ALA A 64 3.59 18.73 -16.06
C ALA A 64 4.93 18.58 -15.32
N ILE A 65 5.50 17.38 -15.30
CA ILE A 65 6.84 17.14 -14.73
C ILE A 65 7.91 17.94 -15.49
N GLN A 66 7.94 17.89 -16.81
CA GLN A 66 8.85 18.68 -17.64
C GLN A 66 8.74 20.17 -17.29
N SER A 67 7.52 20.70 -17.16
CA SER A 67 7.29 22.11 -16.85
C SER A 67 7.82 22.47 -15.45
N HIS A 68 7.62 21.58 -14.46
CA HIS A 68 8.12 21.76 -13.10
C HIS A 68 9.66 21.92 -13.07
N TYR A 69 10.39 21.07 -13.78
CA TYR A 69 11.86 21.16 -13.85
C TYR A 69 12.37 22.38 -14.62
N ARG A 70 11.50 23.09 -15.37
CA ARG A 70 11.81 24.36 -16.03
C ARG A 70 11.65 25.57 -15.13
N GLU A 71 10.95 25.45 -13.99
CA GLU A 71 10.69 26.57 -13.08
C GLU A 71 11.99 27.10 -12.47
N PRO A 72 12.22 28.43 -12.50
CA PRO A 72 13.47 29.04 -11.98
C PRO A 72 13.72 28.69 -10.51
N SER A 73 12.70 28.66 -9.68
CA SER A 73 12.79 28.33 -8.25
C SER A 73 13.22 26.90 -8.02
N VAL A 74 12.75 25.96 -8.84
CA VAL A 74 13.14 24.55 -8.79
C VAL A 74 14.60 24.37 -9.19
N ARG A 75 15.01 25.03 -10.28
CA ARG A 75 16.40 25.01 -10.75
C ARG A 75 17.37 25.52 -9.70
N GLU A 76 17.08 26.68 -9.10
CA GLU A 76 17.90 27.29 -8.06
C GLU A 76 18.01 26.36 -6.82
N ALA A 77 16.89 25.80 -6.35
CA ALA A 77 16.90 24.88 -5.23
C ALA A 77 17.72 23.61 -5.52
N ARG A 78 17.65 23.09 -6.73
CA ARG A 78 18.40 21.90 -7.14
C ARG A 78 19.90 22.18 -7.25
N GLU A 79 20.30 23.34 -7.78
CA GLU A 79 21.70 23.77 -7.83
C GLU A 79 22.30 23.87 -6.42
N GLN A 80 21.56 24.42 -5.45
CA GLN A 80 21.98 24.50 -4.06
C GLN A 80 22.21 23.12 -3.42
N LEU A 81 21.47 22.10 -3.88
CA LEU A 81 21.62 20.71 -3.45
C LEU A 81 22.67 19.92 -4.24
N GLY A 82 23.30 20.53 -5.25
CA GLY A 82 24.24 19.85 -6.12
C GLY A 82 23.62 18.85 -7.08
N LEU A 83 22.32 19.00 -7.36
CA LEU A 83 21.54 18.18 -8.29
C LEU A 83 21.48 18.82 -9.68
N PRO A 84 21.25 18.04 -10.75
CA PRO A 84 21.03 18.59 -12.09
C PRO A 84 19.85 19.58 -12.08
N PRO A 85 20.05 20.84 -12.52
CA PRO A 85 19.01 21.86 -12.36
C PRO A 85 17.78 21.64 -13.24
N ASN A 86 17.96 21.05 -14.42
CA ASN A 86 16.92 20.98 -15.45
C ASN A 86 16.33 19.59 -15.68
N ALA A 87 16.81 18.60 -14.95
CA ALA A 87 16.44 17.21 -15.20
C ALA A 87 16.30 16.42 -13.89
N PRO A 88 15.28 15.57 -13.79
CA PRO A 88 15.16 14.62 -12.67
C PRO A 88 16.19 13.51 -12.79
N THR A 89 16.40 12.82 -11.71
CA THR A 89 16.95 11.47 -11.70
C THR A 89 15.86 10.44 -11.98
N ASP A 90 16.25 9.24 -12.38
CA ASP A 90 15.34 8.08 -12.51
C ASP A 90 14.60 7.77 -11.21
N ALA A 91 15.28 7.88 -10.07
CA ALA A 91 14.67 7.71 -8.75
C ALA A 91 13.58 8.77 -8.44
N GLU A 92 13.79 10.02 -8.83
CA GLU A 92 12.80 11.09 -8.67
C GLU A 92 11.59 10.85 -9.57
N LEU A 93 11.79 10.42 -10.82
CA LEU A 93 10.69 10.05 -11.72
C LEU A 93 9.90 8.87 -11.19
N GLU A 94 10.56 7.84 -10.66
CA GLU A 94 9.91 6.71 -10.04
C GLU A 94 9.06 7.14 -8.85
N CYS A 95 9.57 8.00 -7.97
CA CYS A 95 8.80 8.54 -6.84
C CYS A 95 7.56 9.31 -7.30
N LEU A 96 7.68 10.13 -8.35
CA LEU A 96 6.54 10.86 -8.91
C LEU A 96 5.53 9.90 -9.54
N ALA A 97 5.99 8.92 -10.31
CA ALA A 97 5.14 7.92 -10.94
C ALA A 97 4.37 7.09 -9.91
N GLN A 98 5.04 6.62 -8.87
CA GLN A 98 4.41 5.88 -7.77
C GLN A 98 3.33 6.70 -7.08
N THR A 99 3.63 7.95 -6.71
CA THR A 99 2.68 8.82 -5.99
C THR A 99 1.51 9.28 -6.85
N TRP A 100 1.69 9.39 -8.17
CA TRP A 100 0.66 9.77 -9.13
C TRP A 100 -0.04 8.57 -9.78
N SER A 101 0.32 7.36 -9.41
CA SER A 101 -0.31 6.14 -9.93
C SER A 101 -1.79 6.04 -9.55
N GLU A 102 -2.54 5.24 -10.31
CA GLU A 102 -3.93 4.90 -9.93
C GLU A 102 -3.99 4.20 -8.56
N HIS A 103 -2.94 3.47 -8.21
CA HIS A 103 -2.80 2.80 -6.93
C HIS A 103 -2.74 3.78 -5.74
N CYS A 104 -1.91 4.83 -5.83
CA CYS A 104 -1.73 5.78 -4.73
C CYS A 104 -2.68 6.99 -4.81
N SER A 105 -2.85 7.56 -6.00
CA SER A 105 -3.65 8.79 -6.20
C SER A 105 -5.12 8.52 -6.48
N HIS A 106 -5.48 7.29 -6.86
CA HIS A 106 -6.85 6.91 -7.21
C HIS A 106 -7.46 7.85 -8.27
N LYS A 107 -6.75 8.10 -9.36
CA LYS A 107 -7.08 9.11 -10.39
C LYS A 107 -8.54 9.05 -10.84
N ILE A 108 -9.06 7.86 -11.16
CA ILE A 108 -10.45 7.65 -11.57
C ILE A 108 -11.40 7.83 -10.38
N PHE A 109 -11.09 7.23 -9.24
CA PHE A 109 -11.95 7.26 -8.04
C PHE A 109 -12.00 8.65 -7.39
N ALA A 110 -10.94 9.45 -7.56
CA ALA A 110 -10.85 10.82 -7.10
C ALA A 110 -11.23 11.87 -8.16
N ALA A 111 -11.54 11.45 -9.39
CA ALA A 111 -11.86 12.37 -10.49
C ALA A 111 -13.22 13.07 -10.31
N LYS A 112 -13.38 14.18 -11.04
CA LYS A 112 -14.70 14.76 -11.30
C LYS A 112 -15.40 13.93 -12.38
N ILE A 113 -16.55 13.35 -12.03
CA ILE A 113 -17.33 12.50 -12.89
C ILE A 113 -18.60 13.26 -13.29
N HIS A 114 -18.77 13.45 -14.61
CA HIS A 114 -20.02 13.93 -15.16
C HIS A 114 -20.95 12.74 -15.36
N HIS A 115 -22.01 12.67 -14.56
CA HIS A 115 -22.97 11.58 -14.56
C HIS A 115 -24.29 12.03 -15.18
N LYS A 116 -24.74 11.30 -16.19
CA LYS A 116 -26.04 11.50 -16.81
C LYS A 116 -26.84 10.21 -16.73
N ASP A 117 -27.95 10.28 -16.01
CA ASP A 117 -28.94 9.20 -15.97
C ASP A 117 -29.79 9.25 -17.24
N THR A 118 -29.74 8.19 -18.02
CA THR A 118 -30.47 8.12 -19.29
C THR A 118 -31.95 7.77 -19.12
N GLU A 119 -32.36 7.25 -17.97
CA GLU A 119 -33.74 6.90 -17.67
C GLU A 119 -34.49 8.10 -17.08
N THR A 120 -33.88 8.79 -16.10
CA THR A 120 -34.50 9.95 -15.45
C THR A 120 -34.18 11.26 -16.14
N GLY A 121 -33.13 11.32 -16.97
CA GLY A 121 -32.61 12.54 -17.57
C GLY A 121 -31.82 13.44 -16.61
N GLU A 122 -31.59 12.98 -15.41
CA GLU A 122 -30.82 13.72 -14.41
C GLU A 122 -29.35 13.88 -14.85
N ASP A 123 -28.82 15.09 -14.70
CA ASP A 123 -27.45 15.44 -15.05
C ASP A 123 -26.77 16.03 -13.80
N SER A 124 -25.69 15.40 -13.36
CA SER A 124 -25.00 15.76 -12.14
C SER A 124 -23.49 15.62 -12.27
N THR A 125 -22.76 16.36 -11.44
CA THR A 125 -21.30 16.23 -11.34
C THR A 125 -20.93 15.72 -9.93
N ILE A 126 -20.23 14.60 -9.89
CA ILE A 126 -19.69 14.02 -8.67
C ILE A 126 -18.22 14.40 -8.56
N ASP A 127 -17.85 15.17 -7.52
CA ASP A 127 -16.45 15.52 -7.24
C ASP A 127 -15.85 14.48 -6.29
N SER A 128 -15.15 13.52 -6.86
CA SER A 128 -14.57 12.36 -6.17
C SER A 128 -15.61 11.43 -5.55
N LEU A 129 -15.74 10.23 -6.09
CA LEU A 129 -16.59 9.18 -5.51
C LEU A 129 -16.24 8.89 -4.06
N PHE A 130 -14.93 8.83 -3.74
CA PHE A 130 -14.45 8.59 -2.39
C PHE A 130 -14.89 9.70 -1.43
N LYS A 131 -14.61 10.96 -1.77
CA LYS A 131 -14.93 12.10 -0.89
C LYS A 131 -16.43 12.26 -0.68
N THR A 132 -17.20 12.09 -1.77
CA THR A 132 -18.65 12.35 -1.75
C THR A 132 -19.43 11.22 -1.06
N HIS A 133 -19.11 9.96 -1.37
CA HIS A 133 -19.93 8.83 -0.98
C HIS A 133 -19.37 7.96 0.15
N ILE A 134 -18.09 8.11 0.49
CA ILE A 134 -17.44 7.35 1.57
C ILE A 134 -16.95 8.29 2.67
N MET A 135 -16.04 9.20 2.34
CA MET A 135 -15.38 10.04 3.34
C MET A 135 -16.37 10.96 4.05
N LYS A 136 -17.16 11.74 3.28
CA LYS A 136 -18.12 12.68 3.86
C LYS A 136 -19.17 12.01 4.75
N PRO A 137 -19.89 10.96 4.33
CA PRO A 137 -20.84 10.26 5.19
C PRO A 137 -20.19 9.69 6.46
N THR A 138 -18.97 9.14 6.35
CA THR A 138 -18.25 8.60 7.51
C THR A 138 -17.89 9.70 8.51
N LEU A 139 -17.42 10.86 8.03
CA LEU A 139 -17.12 12.02 8.90
C LEU A 139 -18.38 12.62 9.50
N ASP A 140 -19.52 12.58 8.80
CA ASP A 140 -20.80 13.03 9.36
C ASP A 140 -21.27 12.10 10.48
N ILE A 141 -21.16 10.77 10.30
CA ILE A 141 -21.44 9.77 11.36
C ILE A 141 -20.50 9.97 12.55
N GLN A 142 -19.21 10.25 12.33
CA GLN A 142 -18.25 10.46 13.41
C GLN A 142 -18.65 11.58 14.36
N LYS A 143 -19.37 12.58 13.89
CA LYS A 143 -19.87 13.69 14.73
C LYS A 143 -21.00 13.27 15.67
N GLU A 144 -21.69 12.19 15.34
CA GLU A 144 -22.88 11.70 16.06
C GLU A 144 -22.56 10.53 17.02
N VAL A 145 -21.34 9.94 16.89
CA VAL A 145 -20.93 8.77 17.68
C VAL A 145 -19.56 8.99 18.32
N ASP A 146 -19.33 8.36 19.46
CA ASP A 146 -18.09 8.46 20.23
C ASP A 146 -17.14 7.25 20.07
N TRP A 147 -17.59 6.25 19.35
CA TRP A 147 -16.82 5.01 19.16
C TRP A 147 -15.93 5.02 17.92
N LEU A 148 -16.06 5.96 16.98
CA LEU A 148 -15.15 6.13 15.85
C LEU A 148 -13.92 6.93 16.28
N LEU A 149 -12.79 6.25 16.52
CA LEU A 149 -11.59 6.87 17.09
C LEU A 149 -10.61 7.40 16.05
N SER A 150 -10.33 6.61 15.01
CA SER A 150 -9.44 7.00 13.92
C SER A 150 -9.95 6.45 12.60
N ILE A 151 -10.14 7.35 11.61
CA ILE A 151 -10.63 7.02 10.27
C ILE A 151 -9.88 7.85 9.24
N PHE A 152 -9.49 7.24 8.13
CA PHE A 152 -8.75 7.86 7.00
C PHE A 152 -7.42 8.50 7.39
N HIS A 153 -6.80 8.11 8.48
CA HIS A 153 -5.61 8.76 9.02
C HIS A 153 -4.46 7.81 9.32
N ASP A 154 -4.73 6.59 9.71
CA ASP A 154 -3.74 5.58 10.03
C ASP A 154 -3.78 4.41 9.03
N ASN A 155 -2.97 3.40 9.20
CA ASN A 155 -2.92 2.19 8.39
C ASN A 155 -4.26 1.44 8.36
N SER A 156 -5.07 1.56 9.43
CA SER A 156 -6.41 0.98 9.49
C SER A 156 -7.38 1.88 10.25
N GLY A 157 -8.68 1.66 10.07
CA GLY A 157 -9.72 2.30 10.87
C GLY A 157 -9.74 1.74 12.28
N VAL A 158 -9.99 2.60 13.28
CA VAL A 158 -10.01 2.23 14.71
C VAL A 158 -11.33 2.64 15.34
N ILE A 159 -11.95 1.69 16.02
CA ILE A 159 -13.19 1.90 16.80
C ILE A 159 -12.99 1.53 18.27
N ALA A 160 -13.71 2.21 19.15
CA ALA A 160 -13.84 1.76 20.54
C ALA A 160 -14.70 0.50 20.60
N TRP A 161 -14.22 -0.54 21.28
CA TRP A 161 -15.01 -1.74 21.52
C TRP A 161 -15.69 -1.72 22.89
N ASN A 162 -14.94 -1.34 23.90
CA ASN A 162 -15.39 -1.11 25.26
C ASN A 162 -14.45 -0.12 25.97
N ASP A 163 -14.54 0.02 27.27
CA ASP A 163 -13.73 0.99 28.03
C ASP A 163 -12.24 0.67 28.01
N ASP A 164 -11.87 -0.60 27.86
CA ASP A 164 -10.47 -1.07 27.91
C ASP A 164 -9.84 -1.27 26.53
N TRP A 165 -10.64 -1.60 25.51
CA TRP A 165 -10.15 -2.09 24.22
C TRP A 165 -10.69 -1.31 23.02
N SER A 166 -9.85 -1.16 22.04
CA SER A 166 -10.19 -0.72 20.69
C SER A 166 -9.96 -1.84 19.69
N LEU A 167 -10.82 -1.89 18.66
CA LEU A 167 -10.64 -2.75 17.51
C LEU A 167 -10.21 -1.93 16.30
N CYS A 168 -9.43 -2.54 15.44
CA CYS A 168 -9.09 -2.00 14.14
C CYS A 168 -9.26 -3.05 13.05
N MET A 169 -9.50 -2.60 11.83
CA MET A 169 -9.66 -3.49 10.68
C MET A 169 -9.01 -2.88 9.44
N LYS A 170 -8.27 -3.71 8.73
CA LYS A 170 -7.75 -3.43 7.39
C LYS A 170 -8.24 -4.49 6.43
N ALA A 171 -8.59 -4.05 5.23
CA ALA A 171 -8.94 -4.91 4.12
C ALA A 171 -8.24 -4.42 2.85
N GLU A 172 -7.73 -5.36 2.07
CA GLU A 172 -7.10 -5.11 0.78
C GLU A 172 -7.57 -6.12 -0.26
N THR A 173 -7.54 -5.70 -1.51
CA THR A 173 -7.69 -6.63 -2.64
C THR A 173 -6.38 -6.71 -3.41
N HIS A 174 -5.87 -7.92 -3.57
CA HIS A 174 -4.60 -8.17 -4.27
C HIS A 174 -4.84 -8.93 -5.58
N ASN A 175 -5.67 -8.34 -6.45
CA ASN A 175 -6.24 -9.02 -7.62
C ASN A 175 -5.25 -9.18 -8.76
N SER A 176 -4.69 -8.08 -9.28
CA SER A 176 -3.74 -8.12 -10.39
C SER A 176 -2.47 -8.88 -10.06
N PRO A 177 -1.83 -8.66 -8.89
CA PRO A 177 -0.67 -9.46 -8.51
C PRO A 177 -0.97 -10.96 -8.43
N SER A 178 -2.16 -11.34 -7.94
CA SER A 178 -2.58 -12.75 -7.88
C SER A 178 -2.94 -13.33 -9.26
N ALA A 179 -3.32 -12.51 -10.22
CA ALA A 179 -3.51 -12.96 -11.60
C ALA A 179 -2.17 -13.27 -12.28
N LEU A 180 -1.12 -12.51 -11.97
CA LEU A 180 0.23 -12.64 -12.55
C LEU A 180 1.06 -13.72 -11.84
N ASP A 181 1.06 -13.71 -10.51
CA ASP A 181 1.69 -14.71 -9.65
C ASP A 181 0.70 -15.11 -8.54
N PRO A 182 -0.10 -16.17 -8.75
CA PRO A 182 -1.15 -16.55 -7.82
C PRO A 182 -0.66 -16.83 -6.38
N PHE A 183 0.52 -17.40 -6.23
CA PHE A 183 1.10 -17.71 -4.92
C PHE A 183 1.67 -16.45 -4.24
N GLY A 184 2.61 -15.79 -4.90
CA GLY A 184 3.28 -14.61 -4.34
C GLY A 184 2.36 -13.42 -4.18
N GLY A 185 1.47 -13.17 -5.15
CA GLY A 185 0.48 -12.12 -5.10
C GLY A 185 -0.49 -12.26 -3.94
N ALA A 186 -1.02 -13.47 -3.73
CA ALA A 186 -1.96 -13.72 -2.63
C ALA A 186 -1.26 -13.74 -1.25
N MET A 187 -0.05 -14.26 -1.16
CA MET A 187 0.75 -14.21 0.06
C MET A 187 1.06 -12.76 0.46
N THR A 188 1.40 -11.91 -0.50
CA THR A 188 1.61 -10.48 -0.26
C THR A 188 0.31 -9.81 0.22
N GLY A 189 -0.85 -10.19 -0.32
CA GLY A 189 -2.14 -9.68 0.11
C GLY A 189 -2.41 -9.91 1.60
N ILE A 190 -2.30 -11.15 2.08
CA ILE A 190 -2.57 -11.44 3.50
C ILE A 190 -1.49 -10.87 4.44
N VAL A 191 -0.23 -10.91 4.05
CA VAL A 191 0.85 -10.32 4.84
C VAL A 191 0.73 -8.80 4.89
N GLY A 192 0.26 -8.16 3.79
CA GLY A 192 0.02 -6.73 3.74
C GLY A 192 -1.01 -6.26 4.77
N VAL A 193 -2.18 -6.89 4.82
CA VAL A 193 -3.22 -6.51 5.80
C VAL A 193 -2.81 -6.80 7.25
N ASN A 194 -2.01 -7.84 7.49
CA ASN A 194 -1.45 -8.12 8.81
C ASN A 194 -0.47 -7.02 9.25
N ARG A 195 0.38 -6.54 8.34
CA ARG A 195 1.36 -5.47 8.60
C ARG A 195 0.68 -4.13 8.86
N ASP A 196 -0.42 -3.83 8.19
CA ASP A 196 -1.19 -2.62 8.43
C ASP A 196 -1.80 -2.58 9.83
N ILE A 197 -2.29 -3.71 10.31
CA ILE A 197 -2.73 -3.80 11.71
C ILE A 197 -1.56 -3.60 12.67
N LEU A 198 -0.42 -4.25 12.44
CA LEU A 198 0.79 -4.06 13.27
C LEU A 198 1.27 -2.60 13.25
N GLY A 199 1.08 -1.91 12.12
CA GLY A 199 1.39 -0.49 11.96
C GLY A 199 0.36 0.46 12.56
N THR A 200 -0.80 -0.01 13.00
CA THR A 200 -1.87 0.85 13.50
C THR A 200 -1.63 1.27 14.95
N GLY A 201 -1.74 2.56 15.21
CA GLY A 201 -1.58 3.11 16.57
C GLY A 201 -0.23 2.78 17.20
N LEU A 202 -0.22 2.58 18.50
CA LEU A 202 0.96 2.33 19.33
C LEU A 202 1.02 0.88 19.85
N GLY A 203 0.48 -0.09 19.13
CA GLY A 203 0.56 -1.49 19.52
C GLY A 203 -0.66 -2.31 19.20
N ALA A 204 -1.29 -2.07 18.07
CA ALA A 204 -2.35 -2.95 17.59
C ALA A 204 -1.78 -4.34 17.30
N ARG A 205 -2.54 -5.35 17.65
CA ARG A 205 -2.18 -6.76 17.51
C ARG A 205 -3.21 -7.47 16.64
N PRO A 206 -2.81 -8.10 15.54
CA PRO A 206 -3.70 -8.94 14.74
C PRO A 206 -4.27 -10.09 15.57
N ILE A 207 -5.58 -10.34 15.43
CA ILE A 207 -6.27 -11.40 16.16
C ILE A 207 -7.03 -12.36 15.27
N ALA A 208 -7.45 -11.91 14.07
CA ALA A 208 -8.21 -12.75 13.15
C ALA A 208 -8.06 -12.23 11.71
N ASN A 209 -8.07 -13.16 10.74
CA ASN A 209 -8.21 -12.87 9.31
C ASN A 209 -9.61 -13.23 8.82
N THR A 210 -10.04 -12.57 7.75
CA THR A 210 -11.23 -12.90 6.96
C THR A 210 -10.89 -12.75 5.48
N ASP A 211 -11.16 -13.78 4.67
CA ASP A 211 -10.70 -13.81 3.29
C ASP A 211 -11.85 -14.16 2.34
N VAL A 212 -11.98 -13.40 1.24
CA VAL A 212 -12.98 -13.66 0.21
C VAL A 212 -12.30 -13.76 -1.15
N PHE A 213 -12.52 -14.87 -1.82
CA PHE A 213 -11.95 -15.13 -3.13
C PHE A 213 -13.06 -15.34 -4.18
N CYS A 214 -12.89 -14.72 -5.34
CA CYS A 214 -13.75 -14.99 -6.50
C CYS A 214 -12.86 -15.40 -7.68
N PHE A 215 -13.17 -16.53 -8.28
CA PHE A 215 -12.42 -17.11 -9.39
C PHE A 215 -13.36 -17.48 -10.54
N GLY A 216 -12.81 -17.63 -11.74
CA GLY A 216 -13.47 -18.40 -12.77
C GLY A 216 -13.68 -19.86 -12.32
N PRO A 217 -14.64 -20.59 -12.92
CA PRO A 217 -14.87 -21.99 -12.60
C PRO A 217 -13.59 -22.82 -12.70
N PRO A 218 -13.24 -23.64 -11.70
CA PRO A 218 -12.00 -24.42 -11.71
C PRO A 218 -12.00 -25.55 -12.75
N ASP A 219 -13.15 -25.92 -13.27
CA ASP A 219 -13.40 -26.88 -14.32
C ASP A 219 -13.68 -26.22 -15.68
N TRP A 220 -13.24 -25.00 -15.89
CA TRP A 220 -13.39 -24.27 -17.13
C TRP A 220 -12.79 -25.04 -18.31
N GLU A 221 -13.57 -25.28 -19.35
CA GLU A 221 -13.17 -25.97 -20.58
C GLU A 221 -13.12 -25.05 -21.81
N GLY A 222 -13.52 -23.77 -21.65
CA GLY A 222 -13.52 -22.80 -22.73
C GLY A 222 -12.14 -22.26 -23.05
N ASP A 223 -12.04 -21.53 -24.16
CA ASP A 223 -10.83 -20.83 -24.55
C ASP A 223 -10.48 -19.75 -23.49
N LEU A 224 -9.18 -19.57 -23.29
CA LEU A 224 -8.66 -18.50 -22.45
C LEU A 224 -7.94 -17.47 -23.31
N PRO A 225 -8.06 -16.18 -23.01
CA PRO A 225 -7.22 -15.16 -23.63
C PRO A 225 -5.73 -15.48 -23.43
N GLU A 226 -4.91 -15.00 -24.36
CA GLU A 226 -3.46 -15.16 -24.24
C GLU A 226 -2.93 -14.61 -22.90
N ASN A 227 -1.92 -15.27 -22.35
CA ASN A 227 -1.25 -14.91 -21.09
C ASN A 227 -2.09 -15.04 -19.82
N LEU A 228 -3.29 -15.62 -19.86
CA LEU A 228 -4.05 -15.94 -18.65
C LEU A 228 -3.77 -17.35 -18.15
N PHE A 229 -3.69 -17.50 -16.85
CA PHE A 229 -3.65 -18.81 -16.21
C PHE A 229 -5.04 -19.43 -16.14
N HIS A 230 -5.10 -20.74 -16.27
CA HIS A 230 -6.33 -21.48 -16.05
C HIS A 230 -6.88 -21.24 -14.63
N PRO A 231 -8.22 -21.04 -14.44
CA PRO A 231 -8.81 -20.72 -13.13
C PRO A 231 -8.40 -21.69 -12.01
N SER A 232 -8.29 -23.00 -12.30
CA SER A 232 -7.82 -23.98 -11.30
C SER A 232 -6.38 -23.75 -10.85
N ARG A 233 -5.51 -23.20 -11.71
CA ARG A 233 -4.14 -22.83 -11.35
C ARG A 233 -4.13 -21.61 -10.43
N VAL A 234 -4.94 -20.59 -10.78
CA VAL A 234 -5.09 -19.38 -9.97
C VAL A 234 -5.63 -19.73 -8.58
N LEU A 235 -6.72 -20.50 -8.51
CA LEU A 235 -7.30 -20.98 -7.24
C LEU A 235 -6.26 -21.69 -6.36
N ARG A 236 -5.53 -22.65 -6.92
CA ARG A 236 -4.53 -23.41 -6.14
C ARG A 236 -3.39 -22.53 -5.65
N GLY A 237 -2.91 -21.62 -6.49
CA GLY A 237 -1.84 -20.69 -6.12
C GLY A 237 -2.26 -19.71 -5.03
N VAL A 238 -3.42 -19.06 -5.19
CA VAL A 238 -3.99 -18.14 -4.20
C VAL A 238 -4.21 -18.85 -2.86
N HIS A 239 -4.88 -20.02 -2.87
CA HIS A 239 -5.08 -20.81 -1.65
C HIS A 239 -3.75 -21.14 -0.97
N ALA A 240 -2.74 -21.57 -1.72
CA ALA A 240 -1.44 -21.91 -1.17
C ALA A 240 -0.73 -20.66 -0.58
N GLY A 241 -0.77 -19.53 -1.27
CA GLY A 241 -0.16 -18.27 -0.82
C GLY A 241 -0.78 -17.74 0.48
N VAL A 242 -2.11 -17.68 0.53
CA VAL A 242 -2.82 -17.22 1.74
C VAL A 242 -2.60 -18.21 2.90
N ARG A 243 -2.64 -19.53 2.63
CA ARG A 243 -2.38 -20.54 3.65
C ARG A 243 -0.98 -20.42 4.25
N VAL A 244 0.03 -20.23 3.42
CA VAL A 244 1.43 -20.09 3.90
C VAL A 244 1.59 -18.78 4.67
N GLY A 245 1.19 -17.66 4.10
CA GLY A 245 1.29 -16.35 4.76
C GLY A 245 0.50 -16.27 6.07
N GLY A 246 -0.71 -16.83 6.12
CA GLY A 246 -1.52 -16.90 7.32
C GLY A 246 -0.91 -17.80 8.40
N ASN A 247 -0.49 -19.01 8.03
CA ASN A 247 0.11 -19.97 8.98
C ASN A 247 1.43 -19.45 9.57
N GLU A 248 2.28 -18.85 8.76
CA GLU A 248 3.55 -18.28 9.24
C GLU A 248 3.35 -17.03 10.10
N SER A 249 2.27 -16.29 9.88
CA SER A 249 1.87 -15.17 10.74
C SER A 249 1.25 -15.60 12.06
N GLY A 250 0.75 -16.84 12.14
CA GLY A 250 0.08 -17.39 13.33
C GLY A 250 -1.27 -16.75 13.63
N ILE A 251 -1.93 -16.13 12.65
CA ILE A 251 -3.22 -15.46 12.79
C ILE A 251 -4.29 -16.35 12.15
N PRO A 252 -5.35 -16.72 12.89
CA PRO A 252 -6.39 -17.60 12.35
C PRO A 252 -7.29 -16.88 11.35
N THR A 253 -7.60 -17.50 10.22
CA THR A 253 -8.71 -17.10 9.34
C THR A 253 -10.01 -17.64 9.94
N VAL A 254 -10.89 -16.76 10.41
CA VAL A 254 -12.08 -17.14 11.16
C VAL A 254 -13.31 -17.31 10.29
N ASN A 255 -13.36 -16.64 9.15
CA ASN A 255 -14.43 -16.79 8.17
C ASN A 255 -13.95 -16.34 6.77
N GLY A 256 -14.80 -16.56 5.78
CA GLY A 256 -14.57 -16.12 4.41
C GLY A 256 -15.51 -16.80 3.44
N ALA A 257 -15.25 -16.63 2.17
CA ALA A 257 -16.02 -17.24 1.09
C ALA A 257 -15.15 -17.52 -0.14
N ILE A 258 -15.53 -18.54 -0.91
CA ILE A 258 -15.02 -18.75 -2.27
C ILE A 258 -16.21 -18.77 -3.20
N VAL A 259 -16.15 -17.94 -4.24
CA VAL A 259 -17.24 -17.80 -5.25
C VAL A 259 -16.64 -18.08 -6.62
N PHE A 260 -17.38 -18.80 -7.45
CA PHE A 260 -17.01 -19.08 -8.83
C PHE A 260 -18.01 -18.43 -9.79
N ASP A 261 -17.47 -17.66 -10.76
CA ASP A 261 -18.26 -16.99 -11.76
C ASP A 261 -17.37 -16.68 -12.98
N ASP A 262 -17.88 -16.82 -14.19
CA ASP A 262 -17.15 -16.62 -15.45
C ASP A 262 -16.52 -15.23 -15.56
N ARG A 263 -17.11 -14.23 -14.92
CA ARG A 263 -16.60 -12.85 -14.90
C ARG A 263 -15.23 -12.72 -14.26
N TYR A 264 -14.81 -13.70 -13.45
CA TYR A 264 -13.50 -13.70 -12.78
C TYR A 264 -12.43 -14.54 -13.51
N ILE A 265 -12.70 -14.98 -14.74
CA ILE A 265 -11.70 -15.72 -15.55
C ILE A 265 -10.50 -14.84 -15.84
N GLY A 266 -10.73 -13.58 -16.27
CA GLY A 266 -9.66 -12.65 -16.62
C GLY A 266 -8.92 -12.07 -15.42
N LYS A 267 -9.61 -11.88 -14.30
CA LYS A 267 -9.05 -11.27 -13.10
C LYS A 267 -9.77 -11.75 -11.84
N PRO A 268 -9.11 -12.48 -10.95
CA PRO A 268 -9.72 -12.94 -9.71
C PRO A 268 -9.99 -11.76 -8.77
N LEU A 269 -10.89 -11.94 -7.82
CA LEU A 269 -10.91 -11.15 -6.59
C LEU A 269 -10.14 -11.93 -5.51
N VAL A 270 -9.14 -11.31 -4.94
CA VAL A 270 -8.39 -11.84 -3.80
C VAL A 270 -8.46 -10.78 -2.69
N TYR A 271 -9.50 -10.87 -1.91
CA TYR A 271 -9.73 -9.99 -0.76
C TYR A 271 -9.16 -10.66 0.49
N CYS A 272 -8.31 -9.93 1.21
CA CYS A 272 -7.82 -10.29 2.52
C CYS A 272 -8.19 -9.20 3.52
N GLY A 273 -8.61 -9.59 4.71
CA GLY A 273 -8.92 -8.68 5.81
C GLY A 273 -8.30 -9.14 7.10
N THR A 274 -7.89 -8.20 7.93
CA THR A 274 -7.35 -8.48 9.27
C THR A 274 -8.03 -7.61 10.30
N ILE A 275 -8.46 -8.24 11.38
CA ILE A 275 -8.96 -7.57 12.57
C ILE A 275 -7.84 -7.53 13.60
N GLY A 276 -7.64 -6.38 14.20
CA GLY A 276 -6.69 -6.17 15.28
C GLY A 276 -7.34 -5.61 16.52
N MET A 277 -6.63 -5.71 17.62
CA MET A 277 -7.05 -5.20 18.92
C MET A 277 -5.89 -4.48 19.59
N MET A 278 -6.20 -3.39 20.30
CA MET A 278 -5.24 -2.66 21.14
C MET A 278 -5.91 -2.14 22.39
N PRO A 279 -5.17 -1.93 23.50
CA PRO A 279 -5.75 -1.25 24.67
C PRO A 279 -6.17 0.17 24.27
N ARG A 280 -7.24 0.71 24.85
CA ARG A 280 -7.63 2.11 24.61
C ARG A 280 -6.56 3.08 25.07
N LYS A 281 -5.96 2.79 26.21
CA LYS A 281 -4.88 3.60 26.80
C LYS A 281 -3.67 2.76 27.11
N LEU A 282 -2.51 3.35 26.91
CA LEU A 282 -1.25 2.78 27.35
C LEU A 282 -1.06 2.96 28.86
N PRO A 283 -0.12 2.23 29.51
CA PRO A 283 0.14 2.35 30.94
C PRO A 283 0.53 3.78 31.37
N ASP A 284 1.06 4.59 30.48
CA ASP A 284 1.42 5.99 30.70
C ASP A 284 0.24 6.98 30.48
N GLY A 285 -0.94 6.46 30.16
CA GLY A 285 -2.16 7.23 29.97
C GLY A 285 -2.41 7.76 28.57
N ARG A 286 -1.47 7.58 27.61
CA ARG A 286 -1.66 7.99 26.22
C ARG A 286 -2.73 7.14 25.54
N GLU A 287 -3.50 7.77 24.65
CA GLU A 287 -4.44 7.07 23.77
C GLU A 287 -3.66 6.25 22.74
N SER A 288 -3.89 4.94 22.67
CA SER A 288 -3.11 4.03 21.85
C SER A 288 -3.30 4.21 20.35
N HIS A 289 -4.42 4.78 19.93
CA HIS A 289 -4.71 5.03 18.51
C HIS A 289 -4.05 6.30 17.96
N ILE A 290 -3.35 7.08 18.79
CA ILE A 290 -2.69 8.31 18.40
C ILE A 290 -1.20 8.06 18.26
N LYS A 291 -0.67 8.23 17.04
CA LYS A 291 0.77 8.25 16.74
C LYS A 291 1.20 9.68 16.45
N ASN A 292 2.27 10.09 17.07
CA ASN A 292 2.85 11.42 16.83
C ASN A 292 4.37 11.32 16.91
N PRO A 293 5.05 10.84 15.82
CA PRO A 293 6.51 10.81 15.78
C PRO A 293 7.05 12.24 15.80
N GLU A 294 8.10 12.45 16.57
CA GLU A 294 8.72 13.76 16.79
C GLU A 294 10.14 13.81 16.23
N ALA A 295 10.63 15.02 15.97
CA ALA A 295 12.00 15.22 15.56
C ALA A 295 12.98 14.74 16.66
N GLY A 296 13.89 13.84 16.30
CA GLY A 296 14.82 13.19 17.23
C GLY A 296 14.44 11.76 17.60
N ASP A 297 13.26 11.30 17.21
CA ASP A 297 12.88 9.89 17.33
C ASP A 297 13.78 9.02 16.46
N ARG A 298 14.07 7.83 16.94
CA ARG A 298 14.92 6.88 16.21
C ARG A 298 14.08 5.97 15.33
N VAL A 299 14.50 5.84 14.08
CA VAL A 299 13.91 4.89 13.13
C VAL A 299 14.74 3.61 13.12
N TYR A 300 14.09 2.47 13.34
CA TYR A 300 14.71 1.16 13.28
C TYR A 300 14.11 0.35 12.14
N MET A 301 14.97 -0.23 11.31
CA MET A 301 14.58 -1.21 10.31
C MET A 301 14.97 -2.60 10.80
N VAL A 302 14.00 -3.51 10.90
CA VAL A 302 14.19 -4.88 11.36
C VAL A 302 13.74 -5.83 10.26
N GLY A 303 14.59 -6.79 9.92
CA GLY A 303 14.28 -7.79 8.89
C GLY A 303 15.49 -8.15 8.03
N GLY A 304 15.22 -8.74 6.87
CA GLY A 304 16.22 -9.11 5.88
C GLY A 304 16.75 -7.92 5.08
N ARG A 305 17.51 -8.22 4.04
CA ARG A 305 18.00 -7.20 3.09
C ARG A 305 16.83 -6.56 2.36
N VAL A 306 16.93 -5.26 2.12
CA VAL A 306 16.06 -4.52 1.23
C VAL A 306 16.69 -4.53 -0.17
N GLY A 307 15.90 -4.88 -1.17
CA GLY A 307 16.27 -4.86 -2.58
C GLY A 307 15.29 -4.01 -3.39
N SER A 308 15.36 -4.13 -4.69
CA SER A 308 14.45 -3.45 -5.63
C SER A 308 13.18 -4.25 -5.94
N ASP A 309 12.93 -5.33 -5.20
CA ASP A 309 11.72 -6.15 -5.37
C ASP A 309 10.47 -5.30 -5.11
N GLY A 310 9.55 -5.33 -6.07
CA GLY A 310 8.30 -4.56 -5.99
C GLY A 310 8.42 -3.08 -6.40
N ILE A 311 9.58 -2.60 -6.82
CA ILE A 311 9.68 -1.33 -7.53
C ILE A 311 8.80 -1.41 -8.80
N HIS A 312 8.16 -0.36 -9.22
CA HIS A 312 7.10 -0.33 -10.24
C HIS A 312 5.79 -1.06 -9.84
N GLY A 313 5.67 -1.63 -8.64
CA GLY A 313 4.47 -2.37 -8.23
C GLY A 313 3.17 -1.55 -8.26
N ALA A 314 3.25 -0.24 -8.10
CA ALA A 314 2.10 0.67 -8.19
C ALA A 314 1.84 1.20 -9.62
N THR A 315 2.76 1.02 -10.56
CA THR A 315 2.70 1.54 -11.93
C THR A 315 2.61 0.45 -13.00
N PHE A 316 2.77 -0.79 -12.59
CA PHE A 316 2.71 -1.97 -13.46
C PHE A 316 1.28 -2.36 -13.85
#